data_5dea8437ed8935c0f9b61672096a2600
#
_entry.id   5dea8437ed8935c0f9b61672096a2600
#
_cell.length_a   1.000
_cell.length_b   1.000
_cell.length_c   1.000
_cell.angle_alpha   90.00
_cell.angle_beta   90.00
_cell.angle_gamma   90.00
#
_symmetry.space_group_name_H-M   'P 1'
#
loop_
_entity.id
_entity.type
_entity.pdbx_description
1 polymer ?
#
loop_
_entity_poly.entity_id
_entity_poly.type
_entity_poly.pdbx_seq_one_letter_code
_entity_poly.pdbx_strand_id
1 'polypeptide(L)'
;MPDFDYSPQEVAALLDAGTIQLIDVRTAHEHDAGHISGTPRIELGELASRIDEIDRERPVVFYCRSGGRSAMATQAFVQAGFDAHNMAGGMLAWDAKGLPIAPDGGHVAEP
;
A
#
# COMPACT_ATOMS: atom_id res chain seq x y z
N MET A 1 17.63 -11.56 -0.54
CA MET A 1 16.36 -10.88 -0.26
C MET A 1 15.91 -10.12 -1.46
N PRO A 2 14.74 -10.37 -1.90
CA PRO A 2 14.21 -9.53 -2.95
C PRO A 2 14.04 -8.10 -2.43
N ASP A 3 14.40 -7.16 -3.26
CA ASP A 3 14.28 -5.75 -2.94
C ASP A 3 12.91 -5.23 -3.36
N PHE A 4 11.88 -5.96 -2.93
CA PHE A 4 10.51 -5.56 -3.24
C PHE A 4 9.92 -4.65 -2.18
N ASP A 5 10.67 -4.41 -1.08
CA ASP A 5 10.17 -3.60 0.02
C ASP A 5 10.75 -2.20 -0.03
N TYR A 6 9.87 -1.21 0.07
CA TYR A 6 10.26 0.18 0.27
C TYR A 6 9.95 0.58 1.70
N SER A 7 10.75 1.46 2.26
CA SER A 7 10.43 2.07 3.55
C SER A 7 9.28 3.06 3.40
N PRO A 8 8.58 3.40 4.50
CA PRO A 8 7.54 4.44 4.44
C PRO A 8 8.06 5.77 3.87
N GLN A 9 9.28 6.16 4.23
CA GLN A 9 9.86 7.41 3.73
C GLN A 9 10.11 7.36 2.22
N GLU A 10 10.58 6.23 1.71
CA GLU A 10 10.75 6.03 0.28
C GLU A 10 9.41 6.11 -0.45
N VAL A 11 8.39 5.46 0.11
CA VAL A 11 7.04 5.48 -0.46
C VAL A 11 6.50 6.92 -0.50
N ALA A 12 6.67 7.66 0.60
CA ALA A 12 6.22 9.05 0.66
C ALA A 12 6.87 9.90 -0.44
N ALA A 13 8.16 9.73 -0.65
CA ALA A 13 8.89 10.48 -1.68
C ALA A 13 8.43 10.10 -3.08
N LEU A 14 8.24 8.80 -3.34
CA LEU A 14 7.79 8.32 -4.64
C LEU A 14 6.36 8.74 -4.95
N LEU A 15 5.51 8.72 -3.93
CA LEU A 15 4.12 9.17 -4.06
C LEU A 15 4.07 10.66 -4.39
N ASP A 16 4.87 11.46 -3.69
CA ASP A 16 4.97 12.90 -3.93
C ASP A 16 5.46 13.20 -5.36
N ALA A 17 6.38 12.40 -5.85
CA ALA A 17 6.90 12.54 -7.21
C ALA A 17 5.92 12.04 -8.28
N GLY A 18 4.85 11.36 -7.89
CA GLY A 18 3.84 10.85 -8.82
C GLY A 18 4.30 9.66 -9.65
N THR A 19 5.30 8.92 -9.17
CA THR A 19 5.91 7.84 -9.96
C THR A 19 5.34 6.47 -9.66
N ILE A 20 4.55 6.32 -8.62
CA ILE A 20 3.99 5.02 -8.22
C ILE A 20 2.48 5.06 -8.11
N GLN A 21 1.89 3.89 -8.18
CA GLN A 21 0.51 3.63 -7.77
C GLN A 21 0.58 3.05 -6.37
N LEU A 22 -0.08 3.65 -5.39
CA LEU A 22 -0.06 3.17 -4.01
C LEU A 22 -1.46 2.70 -3.63
N ILE A 23 -1.58 1.44 -3.23
CA ILE A 23 -2.88 0.80 -3.00
C ILE A 23 -2.95 0.20 -1.61
N ASP A 24 -4.03 0.56 -0.89
CA ASP A 24 -4.35 0.00 0.42
C ASP A 24 -5.10 -1.33 0.21
N VAL A 25 -4.57 -2.42 0.73
CA VAL A 25 -5.20 -3.75 0.59
C VAL A 25 -5.97 -4.19 1.84
N ARG A 26 -6.21 -3.24 2.76
CA ARG A 26 -6.95 -3.51 4.00
C ARG A 26 -8.45 -3.48 3.79
N THR A 27 -9.18 -3.75 4.87
CA THR A 27 -10.64 -3.65 4.88
C THR A 27 -11.10 -2.19 4.85
N ALA A 28 -12.37 -1.99 4.51
CA ALA A 28 -12.96 -0.63 4.48
C ALA A 28 -12.89 0.04 5.85
N HIS A 29 -13.14 -0.70 6.92
CA HIS A 29 -13.07 -0.20 8.29
C HIS A 29 -11.69 0.39 8.60
N GLU A 30 -10.63 -0.34 8.25
CA GLU A 30 -9.26 0.11 8.49
C GLU A 30 -8.92 1.36 7.67
N HIS A 31 -9.32 1.36 6.40
CA HIS A 31 -9.06 2.47 5.49
C HIS A 31 -9.78 3.74 5.97
N ASP A 32 -11.03 3.61 6.35
CA ASP A 32 -11.84 4.76 6.78
C ASP A 32 -11.32 5.36 8.08
N ALA A 33 -10.75 4.55 8.96
CA ALA A 33 -10.20 5.03 10.23
C ALA A 33 -8.91 5.84 10.02
N GLY A 34 -8.11 5.49 9.02
CA GLY A 34 -6.90 6.22 8.71
C GLY A 34 -6.14 5.58 7.56
N HIS A 35 -5.79 6.38 6.56
CA HIS A 35 -5.09 5.92 5.36
C HIS A 35 -4.16 6.99 4.82
N ILE A 36 -3.37 6.65 3.83
CA ILE A 36 -2.52 7.61 3.13
C ILE A 36 -3.38 8.36 2.14
N SER A 37 -3.35 9.69 2.21
CA SER A 37 -4.21 10.55 1.40
C SER A 37 -4.08 10.26 -0.10
N GLY A 38 -5.22 10.20 -0.77
CA GLY A 38 -5.27 10.02 -2.22
C GLY A 38 -5.05 8.59 -2.70
N THR A 39 -4.96 7.60 -1.79
CA THR A 39 -4.75 6.22 -2.20
C THR A 39 -6.06 5.46 -2.29
N PRO A 40 -6.26 4.68 -3.36
CA PRO A 40 -7.42 3.81 -3.43
C PRO A 40 -7.27 2.60 -2.51
N ARG A 41 -8.40 1.99 -2.17
CA ARG A 41 -8.43 0.73 -1.45
C ARG A 41 -8.96 -0.36 -2.36
N ILE A 42 -8.19 -1.43 -2.49
CA ILE A 42 -8.66 -2.67 -3.12
C ILE A 42 -8.30 -3.78 -2.14
N GLU A 43 -9.29 -4.34 -1.48
CA GLU A 43 -9.05 -5.36 -0.46
C GLU A 43 -8.32 -6.55 -1.07
N LEU A 44 -7.43 -7.17 -0.29
CA LEU A 44 -6.55 -8.24 -0.76
C LEU A 44 -7.31 -9.31 -1.56
N GLY A 45 -8.46 -9.75 -1.06
CA GLY A 45 -9.26 -10.79 -1.73
C GLY A 45 -9.90 -10.36 -3.04
N GLU A 46 -9.90 -9.07 -3.34
CA GLU A 46 -10.51 -8.52 -4.57
C GLU A 46 -9.48 -8.21 -5.66
N LEU A 47 -8.19 -8.25 -5.34
CA LEU A 47 -7.15 -7.81 -6.27
C LEU A 47 -7.17 -8.58 -7.58
N ALA A 48 -7.31 -9.89 -7.52
CA ALA A 48 -7.28 -10.71 -8.73
C ALA A 48 -8.40 -10.37 -9.70
N SER A 49 -9.61 -10.10 -9.17
CA SER A 49 -10.75 -9.74 -10.02
C SER A 49 -10.70 -8.30 -10.52
N ARG A 50 -9.85 -7.47 -9.93
CA ARG A 50 -9.72 -6.05 -10.28
C ARG A 50 -8.34 -5.72 -10.84
N ILE A 51 -7.61 -6.72 -11.29
CA ILE A 51 -6.24 -6.56 -11.78
C ILE A 51 -6.15 -5.57 -12.95
N ASP A 52 -7.21 -5.48 -13.76
CA ASP A 52 -7.24 -4.57 -14.91
C ASP A 52 -7.32 -3.10 -14.52
N GLU A 53 -7.62 -2.81 -13.26
CA GLU A 53 -7.65 -1.43 -12.75
C GLU A 53 -6.26 -0.91 -12.40
N ILE A 54 -5.24 -1.79 -12.43
CA ILE A 54 -3.88 -1.43 -12.03
C ILE A 54 -3.03 -1.35 -13.30
N ASP A 55 -2.35 -0.21 -13.46
CA ASP A 55 -1.53 0.06 -14.64
C ASP A 55 -0.26 -0.78 -14.61
N ARG A 56 -0.07 -1.63 -15.63
CA ARG A 56 1.12 -2.48 -15.75
C ARG A 56 2.38 -1.71 -16.10
N GLU A 57 2.24 -0.48 -16.59
CA GLU A 57 3.37 0.32 -17.05
C GLU A 57 3.99 1.16 -15.95
N ARG A 58 3.42 1.15 -14.74
CA ARG A 58 3.90 1.93 -13.62
C ARG A 58 4.16 1.03 -12.42
N PRO A 59 5.18 1.34 -11.60
CA PRO A 59 5.38 0.59 -10.36
C PRO A 59 4.15 0.69 -9.47
N VAL A 60 3.76 -0.43 -8.86
CA VAL A 60 2.67 -0.47 -7.89
C VAL A 60 3.22 -0.85 -6.53
N VAL A 61 2.79 -0.12 -5.50
CA VAL A 61 3.16 -0.39 -4.12
C VAL A 61 1.89 -0.71 -3.34
N PHE A 62 1.92 -1.81 -2.61
CA PHE A 62 0.81 -2.21 -1.76
C PHE A 62 1.14 -1.94 -0.30
N TYR A 63 0.15 -1.54 0.49
CA TYR A 63 0.33 -1.41 1.92
C TYR A 63 -0.87 -1.97 2.68
N CYS A 64 -0.61 -2.39 3.91
CA CYS A 64 -1.64 -2.83 4.84
C CYS A 64 -1.30 -2.30 6.24
N ARG A 65 -1.78 -2.95 7.28
CA ARG A 65 -1.52 -2.48 8.65
C ARG A 65 -0.06 -2.71 9.06
N SER A 66 0.42 -3.94 8.91
CA SER A 66 1.76 -4.33 9.38
C SER A 66 2.70 -4.84 8.29
N GLY A 67 2.20 -5.00 7.06
CA GLY A 67 3.00 -5.43 5.93
C GLY A 67 2.77 -6.87 5.46
N GLY A 68 2.01 -7.68 6.21
CA GLY A 68 1.80 -9.10 5.86
C GLY A 68 0.89 -9.31 4.67
N ARG A 69 -0.30 -8.72 4.70
CA ARG A 69 -1.25 -8.82 3.59
C ARG A 69 -0.70 -8.20 2.32
N SER A 70 -0.04 -7.05 2.44
CA SER A 70 0.55 -6.36 1.30
C SER A 70 1.74 -7.11 0.73
N ALA A 71 2.50 -7.84 1.55
CA ALA A 71 3.56 -8.72 1.05
C ALA A 71 3.00 -9.83 0.17
N MET A 72 1.86 -10.40 0.56
CA MET A 72 1.18 -11.42 -0.26
C MET A 72 0.74 -10.85 -1.60
N ALA A 73 0.16 -9.66 -1.59
CA ALA A 73 -0.24 -8.97 -2.82
C ALA A 73 0.96 -8.73 -3.72
N THR A 74 2.06 -8.26 -3.13
CA THR A 74 3.29 -7.97 -3.87
C THR A 74 3.81 -9.22 -4.58
N GLN A 75 3.88 -10.35 -3.87
CA GLN A 75 4.36 -11.59 -4.45
C GLN A 75 3.50 -12.04 -5.63
N ALA A 76 2.19 -11.99 -5.46
CA ALA A 76 1.25 -12.38 -6.52
C ALA A 76 1.42 -11.50 -7.77
N PHE A 77 1.59 -10.19 -7.57
CA PHE A 77 1.71 -9.26 -8.68
C PHE A 77 3.07 -9.34 -9.37
N VAL A 78 4.14 -9.60 -8.62
CA VAL A 78 5.46 -9.87 -9.22
C VAL A 78 5.35 -11.09 -10.14
N GLN A 79 4.69 -12.14 -9.69
CA GLN A 79 4.52 -13.36 -10.51
C GLN A 79 3.64 -13.09 -11.72
N ALA A 80 2.74 -12.12 -11.65
CA ALA A 80 1.88 -11.73 -12.76
C ALA A 80 2.56 -10.75 -13.75
N GLY A 81 3.81 -10.40 -13.50
CA GLY A 81 4.59 -9.55 -14.41
C GLY A 81 4.57 -8.07 -14.09
N PHE A 82 4.06 -7.68 -12.94
CA PHE A 82 4.06 -6.27 -12.51
C PHE A 82 5.37 -5.91 -11.81
N ASP A 83 5.73 -4.63 -11.89
CA ASP A 83 6.78 -4.06 -11.04
C ASP A 83 6.14 -3.70 -9.69
N ALA A 84 6.05 -4.70 -8.82
CA ALA A 84 5.29 -4.59 -7.57
C ALA A 84 6.20 -4.58 -6.36
N HIS A 85 5.81 -3.78 -5.36
CA HIS A 85 6.59 -3.56 -4.14
C HIS A 85 5.68 -3.51 -2.93
N ASN A 86 6.25 -3.80 -1.77
CA ASN A 86 5.56 -3.75 -0.49
C ASN A 86 6.07 -2.56 0.32
N MET A 87 5.17 -1.83 0.98
CA MET A 87 5.59 -0.83 1.96
C MET A 87 5.89 -1.56 3.27
N ALA A 88 7.16 -1.64 3.62
CA ALA A 88 7.62 -2.39 4.79
C ALA A 88 7.01 -1.83 6.08
N GLY A 89 6.48 -2.72 6.90
CA GLY A 89 5.89 -2.34 8.19
C GLY A 89 4.52 -1.69 8.09
N GLY A 90 4.02 -1.42 6.90
CA GLY A 90 2.67 -0.92 6.67
C GLY A 90 2.36 0.39 7.38
N MET A 91 1.08 0.59 7.69
CA MET A 91 0.62 1.80 8.35
C MET A 91 1.20 1.98 9.75
N LEU A 92 1.53 0.90 10.45
CA LEU A 92 2.18 1.02 11.76
C LEU A 92 3.53 1.72 11.63
N ALA A 93 4.34 1.33 10.65
CA ALA A 93 5.63 1.98 10.41
C ALA A 93 5.47 3.40 9.87
N TRP A 94 4.49 3.61 8.99
CA TRP A 94 4.17 4.95 8.46
C TRP A 94 3.86 5.92 9.60
N ASP A 95 2.98 5.51 10.51
CA ASP A 95 2.58 6.31 11.65
C ASP A 95 3.74 6.56 12.61
N ALA A 96 4.55 5.54 12.86
CA ALA A 96 5.72 5.64 13.74
C ALA A 96 6.75 6.66 13.22
N LYS A 97 6.78 6.91 11.93
CA LYS A 97 7.66 7.91 11.31
C LYS A 97 7.04 9.29 11.27
N GLY A 98 5.83 9.46 11.80
CA GLY A 98 5.15 10.74 11.82
C GLY A 98 4.65 11.21 10.46
N LEU A 99 4.49 10.29 9.51
CA LEU A 99 3.99 10.63 8.18
C LEU A 99 2.48 10.86 8.21
N PRO A 100 1.93 11.68 7.30
CA PRO A 100 0.53 12.11 7.40
C PRO A 100 -0.47 10.99 7.21
N ILE A 101 -1.52 11.00 8.02
CA ILE A 101 -2.67 10.08 7.92
C ILE A 101 -3.92 10.92 7.66
N ALA A 102 -4.73 10.49 6.70
CA ALA A 102 -6.00 11.10 6.38
C ALA A 102 -7.14 10.17 6.86
N PRO A 103 -8.29 10.71 7.25
CA PRO A 103 -8.58 12.14 7.45
C PRO A 103 -7.86 12.69 8.69
N ASP A 104 -7.96 13.99 8.92
CA ASP A 104 -7.43 14.62 10.13
C ASP A 104 -7.97 13.89 11.34
N GLY A 105 -7.07 13.57 12.29
CA GLY A 105 -7.46 12.78 13.45
C GLY A 105 -7.53 11.28 13.19
N GLY A 106 -7.17 10.87 11.99
CA GLY A 106 -7.14 9.43 11.64
C GLY A 106 -6.12 8.65 12.45
N HIS A 107 -6.33 7.35 12.50
CA HIS A 107 -5.46 6.45 13.26
C HIS A 107 -5.39 5.10 12.58
N VAL A 108 -4.44 4.26 13.01
CA VAL A 108 -4.27 2.92 12.48
C VAL A 108 -5.15 1.97 13.30
N ALA A 109 -6.30 1.61 12.72
CA ALA A 109 -7.26 0.74 13.39
C ALA A 109 -6.79 -0.72 13.42
N GLU A 110 -7.36 -1.49 14.34
CA GLU A 110 -7.19 -2.94 14.34
C GLU A 110 -7.85 -3.55 13.11
N PRO A 111 -7.30 -4.68 12.62
CA PRO A 111 -7.87 -5.33 11.45
C PRO A 111 -9.28 -5.86 11.67
#